data_a6323aca4ec90df3fb1dd13158cec546
#
_entry.id   a6323aca4ec90df3fb1dd13158cec546
#
_cell.length_a   1.000
_cell.length_b   1.000
_cell.length_c   1.000
_cell.angle_alpha   90.00
_cell.angle_beta   90.00
_cell.angle_gamma   90.00
#
_symmetry.space_group_name_H-M   'P 1'
#
loop_
_entity.id
_entity.type
_entity.pdbx_description
1 polymer ?
#
loop_
_entity_poly.entity_id
_entity_poly.type
_entity_poly.pdbx_seq_one_letter_code
_entity_poly.pdbx_strand_id
1 'polypeptide(L)'
;MTIKKEIKNLFLQKRFSEIIFLIESKFEEKTPEILNILAISRLSQQRSREIYKQSLSEFEEAYLKDKNSQDGLNALMNYLNAAADLDDYLGHQDTSNFSKFFLDQSVKFFKEAENKFGYNPKLILLGIRIFKRLNQLDTILIYYKKLFDKNDLNLLTFTSWIFFNNYKTYWNQKDYFKFTKLLDLHIPNIPNEKLINLSKKKNDKIKIGFLSSDINKSHSITFFLKTICAYYNKKE
;
A
#
# COMPACT_ATOMS: atom_id res chain seq x y z
N MET A 1 33.01 -19.30 5.35
CA MET A 1 31.98 -18.25 5.21
C MET A 1 30.88 -18.58 6.20
N THR A 2 30.38 -17.63 7.04
CA THR A 2 29.33 -17.98 7.99
C THR A 2 28.02 -18.20 7.24
N ILE A 3 27.18 -19.14 7.68
CA ILE A 3 25.88 -19.47 7.06
C ILE A 3 25.00 -18.22 6.90
N LYS A 4 25.03 -17.29 7.88
CA LYS A 4 24.31 -16.02 7.79
C LYS A 4 24.76 -15.15 6.60
N LYS A 5 26.05 -15.13 6.30
CA LYS A 5 26.60 -14.39 5.15
C LYS A 5 26.18 -15.03 3.82
N GLU A 6 26.09 -16.35 3.80
CA GLU A 6 25.61 -17.11 2.64
C GLU A 6 24.13 -16.81 2.36
N ILE A 7 23.26 -16.89 3.38
CA ILE A 7 21.85 -16.55 3.27
C ILE A 7 21.66 -15.13 2.73
N LYS A 8 22.42 -14.15 3.24
CA LYS A 8 22.36 -12.77 2.79
C LYS A 8 22.75 -12.63 1.30
N ASN A 9 23.76 -13.35 0.86
CA ASN A 9 24.18 -13.35 -0.55
C ASN A 9 23.10 -13.96 -1.45
N LEU A 10 22.54 -15.12 -1.05
CA LEU A 10 21.45 -15.77 -1.78
C LEU A 10 20.20 -14.87 -1.86
N PHE A 11 19.91 -14.15 -0.80
CA PHE A 11 18.78 -13.20 -0.77
C PHE A 11 18.97 -12.05 -1.77
N LEU A 12 20.16 -11.46 -1.83
CA LEU A 12 20.49 -10.43 -2.82
C LEU A 12 20.41 -10.96 -4.27
N GLN A 13 20.73 -12.24 -4.48
CA GLN A 13 20.63 -12.92 -5.77
C GLN A 13 19.20 -13.43 -6.07
N LYS A 14 18.24 -13.24 -5.17
CA LYS A 14 16.86 -13.72 -5.27
C LYS A 14 16.73 -15.25 -5.42
N ARG A 15 17.67 -16.01 -4.86
CA ARG A 15 17.71 -17.49 -4.89
C ARG A 15 16.91 -18.07 -3.73
N PHE A 16 15.61 -17.80 -3.71
CA PHE A 16 14.74 -18.05 -2.57
C PHE A 16 14.59 -19.55 -2.23
N SER A 17 14.55 -20.43 -3.22
CA SER A 17 14.48 -21.89 -2.99
C SER A 17 15.67 -22.40 -2.20
N GLU A 18 16.85 -21.90 -2.49
CA GLU A 18 18.08 -22.30 -1.81
C GLU A 18 18.14 -21.74 -0.39
N ILE A 19 17.63 -20.54 -0.18
CA ILE A 19 17.50 -19.96 1.17
C ILE A 19 16.60 -20.84 2.03
N ILE A 20 15.41 -21.22 1.51
CA ILE A 20 14.47 -22.07 2.23
C ILE A 20 15.14 -23.39 2.60
N PHE A 21 15.74 -24.07 1.62
CA PHE A 21 16.43 -25.33 1.85
C PHE A 21 17.56 -25.21 2.88
N LEU A 22 18.39 -24.16 2.77
CA LEU A 22 19.51 -23.93 3.68
C LEU A 22 19.03 -23.66 5.11
N ILE A 23 17.98 -22.87 5.28
CA ILE A 23 17.43 -22.55 6.60
C ILE A 23 16.80 -23.79 7.23
N GLU A 24 16.00 -24.54 6.47
CA GLU A 24 15.32 -25.74 6.97
C GLU A 24 16.29 -26.88 7.31
N SER A 25 17.38 -27.01 6.55
CA SER A 25 18.36 -28.10 6.76
C SER A 25 19.41 -27.80 7.82
N LYS A 26 19.67 -26.52 8.15
CA LYS A 26 20.84 -26.16 9.00
C LYS A 26 20.46 -25.50 10.33
N PHE A 27 19.21 -25.06 10.50
CA PHE A 27 18.78 -24.38 11.71
C PHE A 27 17.67 -25.18 12.42
N GLU A 28 18.01 -25.82 13.52
CA GLU A 28 17.05 -26.45 14.43
C GLU A 28 16.24 -25.36 15.15
N GLU A 29 16.94 -24.37 15.70
CA GLU A 29 16.33 -23.16 16.26
C GLU A 29 16.51 -21.97 15.35
N LYS A 30 15.41 -21.29 15.03
CA LYS A 30 15.40 -20.11 14.16
C LYS A 30 15.29 -18.83 14.98
N THR A 31 16.25 -17.93 14.81
CA THR A 31 16.19 -16.57 15.36
C THR A 31 15.10 -15.74 14.67
N PRO A 32 14.62 -14.62 15.26
CA PRO A 32 13.67 -13.72 14.60
C PRO A 32 14.09 -13.30 13.20
N GLU A 33 15.37 -12.94 13.01
CA GLU A 33 15.94 -12.59 11.71
C GLU A 33 15.79 -13.73 10.68
N ILE A 34 16.12 -14.97 11.07
CA ILE A 34 16.05 -16.14 10.20
C ILE A 34 14.61 -16.50 9.84
N LEU A 35 13.68 -16.45 10.80
CA LEU A 35 12.25 -16.65 10.55
C LEU A 35 11.71 -15.61 9.57
N ASN A 36 12.06 -14.35 9.75
CA ASN A 36 11.65 -13.27 8.88
C ASN A 36 12.15 -13.45 7.44
N ILE A 37 13.43 -13.86 7.25
CA ILE A 37 13.99 -14.15 5.94
C ILE A 37 13.30 -15.35 5.30
N LEU A 38 13.02 -16.41 6.06
CA LEU A 38 12.35 -17.62 5.58
C LEU A 38 10.95 -17.29 5.05
N ALA A 39 10.16 -16.56 5.82
CA ALA A 39 8.81 -16.14 5.44
C ALA A 39 8.80 -15.27 4.17
N ILE A 40 9.70 -14.28 4.06
CA ILE A 40 9.87 -13.48 2.86
C ILE A 40 10.23 -14.34 1.66
N SER A 41 11.15 -15.29 1.84
CA SER A 41 11.62 -16.18 0.77
C SER A 41 10.49 -17.06 0.23
N ARG A 42 9.63 -17.60 1.10
CA ARG A 42 8.45 -18.39 0.70
C ARG A 42 7.48 -17.57 -0.13
N LEU A 43 7.09 -16.38 0.36
CA LEU A 43 6.16 -15.48 -0.36
C LEU A 43 6.72 -14.96 -1.69
N SER A 44 8.07 -14.86 -1.78
CA SER A 44 8.74 -14.42 -3.02
C SER A 44 8.83 -15.52 -4.06
N GLN A 45 8.86 -16.79 -3.62
CA GLN A 45 8.94 -17.96 -4.50
C GLN A 45 7.57 -18.32 -5.09
N GLN A 46 6.54 -18.37 -4.24
CA GLN A 46 5.21 -18.80 -4.63
C GLN A 46 4.16 -18.10 -3.78
N ARG A 47 2.97 -17.86 -4.36
CA ARG A 47 1.80 -17.33 -3.65
C ARG A 47 0.69 -18.37 -3.69
N SER A 48 0.35 -18.90 -2.53
CA SER A 48 -0.82 -19.75 -2.31
C SER A 48 -1.37 -19.47 -0.90
N ARG A 49 -2.58 -19.91 -0.64
CA ARG A 49 -3.21 -19.77 0.69
C ARG A 49 -2.35 -20.41 1.79
N GLU A 50 -1.79 -21.58 1.52
CA GLU A 50 -0.94 -22.34 2.43
C GLU A 50 0.38 -21.60 2.70
N ILE A 51 1.02 -21.09 1.67
CA ILE A 51 2.26 -20.30 1.79
C ILE A 51 2.02 -19.02 2.58
N TYR A 52 0.90 -18.30 2.33
CA TYR A 52 0.57 -17.14 3.15
C TYR A 52 0.36 -17.50 4.61
N LYS A 53 -0.40 -18.59 4.89
CA LYS A 53 -0.62 -19.07 6.27
C LYS A 53 0.69 -19.38 6.97
N GLN A 54 1.58 -20.12 6.32
CA GLN A 54 2.88 -20.49 6.86
C GLN A 54 3.76 -19.26 7.10
N SER A 55 3.87 -18.38 6.11
CA SER A 55 4.70 -17.16 6.22
C SER A 55 4.18 -16.21 7.29
N LEU A 56 2.87 -16.05 7.43
CA LEU A 56 2.27 -15.25 8.50
C LEU A 56 2.58 -15.84 9.87
N SER A 57 2.53 -17.17 10.03
CA SER A 57 2.92 -17.83 11.28
C SER A 57 4.40 -17.60 11.60
N GLU A 58 5.29 -17.67 10.60
CA GLU A 58 6.72 -17.43 10.75
C GLU A 58 7.03 -15.96 11.13
N PHE A 59 6.35 -14.99 10.54
CA PHE A 59 6.45 -13.58 10.92
C PHE A 59 5.94 -13.33 12.33
N GLU A 60 4.81 -13.93 12.70
CA GLU A 60 4.25 -13.85 14.05
C GLU A 60 5.22 -14.42 15.08
N GLU A 61 5.77 -15.61 14.84
CA GLU A 61 6.77 -16.23 15.71
C GLU A 61 8.01 -15.34 15.86
N ALA A 62 8.51 -14.78 14.74
CA ALA A 62 9.65 -13.86 14.76
C ALA A 62 9.36 -12.62 15.62
N TYR A 63 8.18 -12.02 15.48
CA TYR A 63 7.75 -10.89 16.31
C TYR A 63 7.63 -11.26 17.78
N LEU A 64 6.98 -12.39 18.09
CA LEU A 64 6.75 -12.83 19.46
C LEU A 64 8.04 -13.19 20.21
N LYS A 65 9.04 -13.74 19.50
CA LYS A 65 10.36 -14.08 20.09
C LYS A 65 11.14 -12.85 20.55
N ASP A 66 10.97 -11.71 19.88
CA ASP A 66 11.69 -10.51 20.26
C ASP A 66 10.89 -9.21 19.94
N LYS A 67 9.82 -9.02 20.68
CA LYS A 67 8.92 -7.86 20.54
C LYS A 67 9.60 -6.52 20.78
N ASN A 68 10.80 -6.49 21.36
CA ASN A 68 11.47 -5.26 21.80
C ASN A 68 12.54 -4.79 20.83
N SER A 69 12.95 -5.64 19.90
CA SER A 69 14.01 -5.34 18.95
C SER A 69 13.52 -4.75 17.64
N GLN A 70 14.46 -4.21 16.87
CA GLN A 70 14.21 -3.77 15.50
C GLN A 70 13.84 -4.95 14.60
N ASP A 71 14.39 -6.16 14.85
CA ASP A 71 14.08 -7.36 14.07
C ASP A 71 12.65 -7.82 14.31
N GLY A 72 12.18 -7.78 15.56
CA GLY A 72 10.78 -8.03 15.87
C GLY A 72 9.84 -7.02 15.20
N LEU A 73 10.17 -5.73 15.25
CA LEU A 73 9.40 -4.69 14.54
C LEU A 73 9.38 -4.91 13.03
N ASN A 74 10.50 -5.29 12.42
CA ASN A 74 10.58 -5.62 10.99
C ASN A 74 9.71 -6.83 10.64
N ALA A 75 9.74 -7.88 11.46
CA ALA A 75 8.89 -9.06 11.29
C ALA A 75 7.41 -8.69 11.37
N LEU A 76 7.03 -7.86 12.34
CA LEU A 76 5.67 -7.35 12.44
C LEU A 76 5.25 -6.54 11.21
N MET A 77 6.09 -5.63 10.73
CA MET A 77 5.78 -4.86 9.52
C MET A 77 5.57 -5.77 8.30
N ASN A 78 6.38 -6.84 8.18
CA ASN A 78 6.20 -7.83 7.13
C ASN A 78 4.92 -8.65 7.31
N TYR A 79 4.56 -9.00 8.56
CA TYR A 79 3.28 -9.63 8.87
C TYR A 79 2.10 -8.77 8.40
N LEU A 80 2.07 -7.48 8.77
CA LEU A 80 1.00 -6.55 8.39
C LEU A 80 0.89 -6.43 6.87
N ASN A 81 2.02 -6.34 6.19
CA ASN A 81 2.05 -6.28 4.73
C ASN A 81 1.53 -7.57 4.09
N ALA A 82 1.98 -8.73 4.55
CA ALA A 82 1.56 -10.03 4.05
C ALA A 82 0.07 -10.31 4.30
N ALA A 83 -0.48 -9.89 5.44
CA ALA A 83 -1.91 -10.02 5.73
C ALA A 83 -2.78 -9.19 4.77
N ALA A 84 -2.34 -7.96 4.46
CA ALA A 84 -3.02 -7.13 3.46
C ALA A 84 -2.89 -7.69 2.04
N ASP A 85 -1.72 -8.26 1.69
CA ASP A 85 -1.49 -8.91 0.39
C ASP A 85 -2.32 -10.19 0.24
N LEU A 86 -2.53 -10.95 1.32
CA LEU A 86 -3.39 -12.12 1.33
C LEU A 86 -4.83 -11.76 0.99
N ASP A 87 -5.35 -10.68 1.57
CA ASP A 87 -6.70 -10.19 1.27
C ASP A 87 -6.83 -9.78 -0.21
N ASP A 88 -5.81 -9.08 -0.75
CA ASP A 88 -5.75 -8.76 -2.18
C ASP A 88 -5.69 -10.01 -3.07
N TYR A 89 -4.93 -11.03 -2.67
CA TYR A 89 -4.73 -12.27 -3.41
C TYR A 89 -6.02 -13.11 -3.47
N LEU A 90 -6.73 -13.23 -2.34
CA LEU A 90 -7.98 -14.00 -2.26
C LEU A 90 -9.17 -13.23 -2.84
N GLY A 91 -9.21 -11.91 -2.65
CA GLY A 91 -10.28 -11.04 -3.15
C GLY A 91 -11.66 -11.54 -2.80
N HIS A 92 -12.58 -11.54 -3.78
CA HIS A 92 -13.97 -12.02 -3.61
C HIS A 92 -14.11 -13.54 -3.45
N GLN A 93 -13.02 -14.30 -3.60
CA GLN A 93 -13.02 -15.76 -3.46
C GLN A 93 -12.86 -16.20 -1.99
N ASP A 94 -12.60 -15.28 -1.07
CA ASP A 94 -12.49 -15.60 0.36
C ASP A 94 -13.84 -15.77 1.05
N THR A 95 -14.54 -16.86 0.71
CA THR A 95 -15.82 -17.22 1.32
C THR A 95 -15.70 -17.66 2.79
N SER A 96 -14.48 -17.94 3.26
CA SER A 96 -14.21 -18.48 4.61
C SER A 96 -13.80 -17.44 5.64
N ASN A 97 -13.76 -16.15 5.28
CA ASN A 97 -13.18 -15.08 6.10
C ASN A 97 -11.73 -15.36 6.57
N PHE A 98 -10.99 -16.13 5.77
CA PHE A 98 -9.63 -16.54 6.11
C PHE A 98 -8.69 -15.33 6.17
N SER A 99 -8.75 -14.43 5.17
CA SER A 99 -7.97 -13.19 5.18
C SER A 99 -8.36 -12.29 6.36
N LYS A 100 -9.67 -12.22 6.67
CA LYS A 100 -10.18 -11.42 7.77
C LYS A 100 -9.59 -11.80 9.12
N PHE A 101 -9.39 -13.10 9.38
CA PHE A 101 -8.73 -13.55 10.61
C PHE A 101 -7.34 -12.91 10.78
N PHE A 102 -6.52 -12.89 9.72
CA PHE A 102 -5.19 -12.28 9.77
C PHE A 102 -5.23 -10.75 9.82
N LEU A 103 -6.23 -10.13 9.18
CA LEU A 103 -6.44 -8.68 9.27
C LEU A 103 -6.83 -8.26 10.71
N ASP A 104 -7.73 -8.99 11.37
CA ASP A 104 -8.13 -8.72 12.75
C ASP A 104 -6.96 -8.92 13.73
N GLN A 105 -6.14 -9.95 13.51
CA GLN A 105 -4.90 -10.15 14.26
C GLN A 105 -3.89 -9.01 14.01
N SER A 106 -3.79 -8.55 12.76
CA SER A 106 -2.95 -7.40 12.39
C SER A 106 -3.32 -6.13 13.15
N VAL A 107 -4.60 -5.87 13.37
CA VAL A 107 -5.06 -4.71 14.16
C VAL A 107 -4.56 -4.78 15.60
N LYS A 108 -4.59 -5.96 16.22
CA LYS A 108 -4.08 -6.16 17.59
C LYS A 108 -2.57 -5.88 17.65
N PHE A 109 -1.81 -6.50 16.77
CA PHE A 109 -0.36 -6.32 16.71
C PHE A 109 0.05 -4.89 16.37
N PHE A 110 -0.66 -4.25 15.44
CA PHE A 110 -0.42 -2.86 15.10
C PHE A 110 -0.60 -1.94 16.32
N LYS A 111 -1.70 -2.09 17.07
CA LYS A 111 -1.95 -1.28 18.27
C LYS A 111 -0.93 -1.52 19.37
N GLU A 112 -0.53 -2.79 19.58
CA GLU A 112 0.52 -3.15 20.54
C GLU A 112 1.85 -2.46 20.16
N ALA A 113 2.23 -2.53 18.89
CA ALA A 113 3.45 -1.91 18.39
C ALA A 113 3.40 -0.38 18.43
N GLU A 114 2.26 0.23 18.08
CA GLU A 114 2.07 1.68 18.16
C GLU A 114 2.26 2.18 19.59
N ASN A 115 1.68 1.50 20.57
CA ASN A 115 1.84 1.84 21.99
C ASN A 115 3.29 1.70 22.45
N LYS A 116 4.02 0.73 21.93
CA LYS A 116 5.37 0.40 22.38
C LYS A 116 6.45 1.25 21.73
N PHE A 117 6.40 1.35 20.39
CA PHE A 117 7.42 2.04 19.59
C PHE A 117 7.06 3.51 19.34
N GLY A 118 5.88 3.94 19.75
CA GLY A 118 5.41 5.30 19.53
C GLY A 118 5.14 5.61 18.06
N TYR A 119 5.42 6.87 17.70
CA TYR A 119 5.21 7.33 16.34
C TYR A 119 6.24 6.73 15.37
N ASN A 120 5.77 5.93 14.42
CA ASN A 120 6.56 5.39 13.31
C ASN A 120 5.75 5.50 12.01
N PRO A 121 6.16 6.37 11.04
CA PRO A 121 5.37 6.62 9.84
C PRO A 121 5.20 5.37 8.96
N LYS A 122 6.20 4.49 8.89
CA LYS A 122 6.10 3.23 8.13
C LYS A 122 5.07 2.29 8.75
N LEU A 123 5.09 2.14 10.06
CA LEU A 123 4.13 1.33 10.79
C LEU A 123 2.70 1.90 10.60
N ILE A 124 2.52 3.22 10.71
CA ILE A 124 1.24 3.89 10.50
C ILE A 124 0.70 3.65 9.09
N LEU A 125 1.54 3.74 8.05
CA LEU A 125 1.12 3.47 6.68
C LEU A 125 0.65 2.02 6.48
N LEU A 126 1.31 1.06 7.12
CA LEU A 126 0.85 -0.34 7.12
C LEU A 126 -0.47 -0.50 7.88
N GLY A 127 -0.64 0.17 9.02
CA GLY A 127 -1.92 0.22 9.73
C GLY A 127 -3.04 0.78 8.87
N ILE A 128 -2.81 1.89 8.17
CA ILE A 128 -3.77 2.46 7.21
C ILE A 128 -4.14 1.42 6.14
N ARG A 129 -3.18 0.65 5.63
CA ARG A 129 -3.42 -0.40 4.64
C ARG A 129 -4.36 -1.48 5.20
N ILE A 130 -4.14 -1.94 6.44
CA ILE A 130 -5.00 -2.90 7.13
C ILE A 130 -6.41 -2.33 7.33
N PHE A 131 -6.52 -1.10 7.86
CA PHE A 131 -7.82 -0.46 8.09
C PHE A 131 -8.62 -0.22 6.80
N LYS A 132 -7.94 0.00 5.67
CA LYS A 132 -8.58 0.06 4.34
C LYS A 132 -9.25 -1.27 3.98
N ARG A 133 -8.60 -2.40 4.23
CA ARG A 133 -9.18 -3.75 3.99
C ARG A 133 -10.38 -4.03 4.90
N LEU A 134 -10.36 -3.48 6.09
CA LEU A 134 -11.45 -3.61 7.06
C LEU A 134 -12.54 -2.53 6.91
N ASN A 135 -12.47 -1.67 5.89
CA ASN A 135 -13.40 -0.55 5.64
C ASN A 135 -13.58 0.40 6.84
N GLN A 136 -12.54 0.57 7.66
CA GLN A 136 -12.58 1.43 8.85
C GLN A 136 -12.20 2.88 8.50
N LEU A 137 -13.08 3.58 7.76
CA LEU A 137 -12.81 4.90 7.21
C LEU A 137 -12.38 5.93 8.26
N ASP A 138 -13.05 5.99 9.41
CA ASP A 138 -12.71 6.97 10.45
C ASP A 138 -11.31 6.76 11.02
N THR A 139 -10.95 5.50 11.23
CA THR A 139 -9.61 5.13 11.69
C THR A 139 -8.54 5.50 10.67
N ILE A 140 -8.78 5.26 9.39
CA ILE A 140 -7.90 5.65 8.27
C ILE A 140 -7.63 7.16 8.31
N LEU A 141 -8.67 7.96 8.47
CA LEU A 141 -8.56 9.42 8.45
C LEU A 141 -7.82 9.97 9.67
N ILE A 142 -8.00 9.36 10.84
CA ILE A 142 -7.23 9.70 12.05
C ILE A 142 -5.74 9.48 11.81
N TYR A 143 -5.35 8.35 11.22
CA TYR A 143 -3.94 8.05 10.96
C TYR A 143 -3.34 8.90 9.85
N TYR A 144 -4.08 9.22 8.79
CA TYR A 144 -3.62 10.19 7.79
C TYR A 144 -3.40 11.57 8.41
N LYS A 145 -4.33 12.02 9.29
CA LYS A 145 -4.16 13.28 10.02
C LYS A 145 -2.91 13.24 10.89
N LYS A 146 -2.63 12.13 11.57
CA LYS A 146 -1.43 11.96 12.39
C LYS A 146 -0.14 12.08 11.58
N LEU A 147 -0.10 11.52 10.36
CA LEU A 147 1.02 11.68 9.43
C LEU A 147 1.13 13.14 8.94
N PHE A 148 0.03 13.78 8.63
CA PHE A 148 -0.01 15.18 8.21
C PHE A 148 0.53 16.11 9.29
N ASP A 149 0.05 15.97 10.53
CA ASP A 149 0.47 16.80 11.67
C ASP A 149 1.97 16.65 11.99
N LYS A 150 2.60 15.54 11.57
CA LYS A 150 4.03 15.28 11.70
C LYS A 150 4.85 15.59 10.44
N ASN A 151 4.20 16.11 9.39
CA ASN A 151 4.82 16.41 8.08
C ASN A 151 5.45 15.18 7.39
N ASP A 152 4.88 13.99 7.61
CA ASP A 152 5.34 12.70 7.04
C ASP A 152 4.49 12.23 5.84
N LEU A 153 3.60 13.09 5.31
CA LEU A 153 2.85 12.79 4.10
C LEU A 153 3.67 13.15 2.85
N ASN A 154 3.95 12.16 2.03
CA ASN A 154 4.38 12.41 0.66
C ASN A 154 3.17 12.68 -0.25
N LEU A 155 3.40 13.08 -1.50
CA LEU A 155 2.34 13.42 -2.46
C LEU A 155 1.30 12.30 -2.60
N LEU A 156 1.73 11.04 -2.71
CA LEU A 156 0.84 9.89 -2.89
C LEU A 156 -0.05 9.66 -1.66
N THR A 157 0.52 9.73 -0.46
CA THR A 157 -0.24 9.56 0.79
C THR A 157 -1.16 10.73 1.05
N PHE A 158 -0.76 11.94 0.67
CA PHE A 158 -1.58 13.14 0.78
C PHE A 158 -2.79 13.09 -0.17
N THR A 159 -2.62 12.71 -1.43
CA THR A 159 -3.72 12.52 -2.38
C THR A 159 -4.69 11.43 -1.93
N SER A 160 -4.18 10.34 -1.37
CA SER A 160 -5.00 9.28 -0.78
C SER A 160 -5.81 9.79 0.41
N TRP A 161 -5.24 10.62 1.27
CA TRP A 161 -5.95 11.24 2.39
C TRP A 161 -7.10 12.15 1.91
N ILE A 162 -6.86 13.01 0.91
CA ILE A 162 -7.91 13.83 0.29
C ILE A 162 -9.01 12.94 -0.28
N PHE A 163 -8.63 11.89 -1.03
CA PHE A 163 -9.59 10.94 -1.62
C PHE A 163 -10.52 10.33 -0.56
N PHE A 164 -9.97 9.83 0.55
CA PHE A 164 -10.77 9.24 1.61
C PHE A 164 -11.65 10.25 2.35
N ASN A 165 -11.24 11.52 2.45
CA ASN A 165 -12.09 12.55 3.05
C ASN A 165 -13.34 12.86 2.22
N ASN A 166 -13.34 12.58 0.89
CA ASN A 166 -14.53 12.78 0.06
C ASN A 166 -15.69 11.83 0.44
N TYR A 167 -15.43 10.75 1.17
CA TYR A 167 -16.46 9.85 1.68
C TYR A 167 -17.10 10.36 3.00
N LYS A 168 -16.61 11.46 3.56
CA LYS A 168 -17.20 12.07 4.76
C LYS A 168 -18.25 13.11 4.40
N THR A 169 -19.43 12.97 4.95
CA THR A 169 -20.58 13.83 4.70
C THR A 169 -20.42 15.27 5.22
N TYR A 170 -19.48 15.49 6.14
CA TYR A 170 -19.25 16.81 6.77
C TYR A 170 -18.07 17.59 6.17
N TRP A 171 -17.39 17.03 5.17
CA TRP A 171 -16.34 17.76 4.46
C TRP A 171 -17.00 18.72 3.46
N ASN A 172 -16.94 20.00 3.76
CA ASN A 172 -17.51 21.01 2.88
C ASN A 172 -16.52 21.43 1.77
N GLN A 173 -17.04 22.11 0.77
CA GLN A 173 -16.25 22.56 -0.37
C GLN A 173 -15.06 23.46 0.02
N LYS A 174 -15.19 24.26 1.10
CA LYS A 174 -14.11 25.14 1.59
C LYS A 174 -12.95 24.32 2.17
N ASP A 175 -13.26 23.25 2.92
CA ASP A 175 -12.25 22.36 3.47
C ASP A 175 -11.52 21.64 2.35
N TYR A 176 -12.25 21.10 1.37
CA TYR A 176 -11.67 20.49 0.18
C TYR A 176 -10.72 21.45 -0.53
N PHE A 177 -11.17 22.69 -0.80
CA PHE A 177 -10.35 23.68 -1.48
C PHE A 177 -9.10 24.09 -0.68
N LYS A 178 -9.22 24.21 0.65
CA LYS A 178 -8.09 24.49 1.52
C LYS A 178 -7.02 23.40 1.43
N PHE A 179 -7.43 22.13 1.45
CA PHE A 179 -6.51 21.00 1.39
C PHE A 179 -5.91 20.80 -0.02
N THR A 180 -6.69 21.02 -1.08
CA THR A 180 -6.15 20.93 -2.45
C THR A 180 -5.11 22.01 -2.74
N LYS A 181 -5.22 23.20 -2.14
CA LYS A 181 -4.18 24.23 -2.22
C LYS A 181 -2.86 23.81 -1.58
N LEU A 182 -2.88 22.93 -0.57
CA LEU A 182 -1.66 22.38 0.00
C LEU A 182 -0.93 21.44 -0.96
N LEU A 183 -1.62 20.85 -1.96
CA LEU A 183 -0.98 20.09 -3.02
C LEU A 183 -0.04 20.94 -3.86
N ASP A 184 -0.34 22.22 -4.05
CA ASP A 184 0.49 23.14 -4.84
C ASP A 184 1.91 23.25 -4.25
N LEU A 185 2.05 23.05 -2.93
CA LEU A 185 3.35 23.05 -2.25
C LEU A 185 4.19 21.81 -2.58
N HIS A 186 3.56 20.73 -3.05
CA HIS A 186 4.21 19.45 -3.36
C HIS A 186 4.34 19.21 -4.87
N ILE A 187 3.69 20.03 -5.69
CA ILE A 187 3.78 19.95 -7.15
C ILE A 187 4.92 20.85 -7.62
N PRO A 188 5.89 20.33 -8.38
CA PRO A 188 6.95 21.15 -8.94
C PRO A 188 6.35 22.27 -9.78
N ASN A 189 6.79 23.52 -9.57
CA ASN A 189 6.42 24.64 -10.42
C ASN A 189 6.76 24.33 -11.87
N ILE A 190 5.74 24.13 -12.71
CA ILE A 190 5.92 24.01 -14.14
C ILE A 190 6.13 25.44 -14.65
N PRO A 191 7.29 25.78 -15.27
CA PRO A 191 7.52 27.12 -15.77
C PRO A 191 6.40 27.52 -16.72
N ASN A 192 5.79 28.70 -16.53
CA ASN A 192 4.70 29.23 -17.35
C ASN A 192 5.07 29.33 -18.85
N GLU A 193 6.35 29.33 -19.19
CA GLU A 193 6.86 29.34 -20.56
C GLU A 193 6.46 28.10 -21.39
N LYS A 194 6.05 26.99 -20.72
CA LYS A 194 5.52 25.80 -21.38
C LYS A 194 4.01 25.78 -21.57
N LEU A 195 3.29 26.79 -21.06
CA LEU A 195 1.86 26.95 -21.36
C LEU A 195 1.75 27.42 -22.82
N ILE A 196 1.34 26.50 -23.68
CA ILE A 196 1.09 26.77 -25.10
C ILE A 196 0.12 27.92 -25.20
N ASN A 197 0.54 29.03 -25.81
CA ASN A 197 -0.32 30.14 -26.15
C ASN A 197 -1.36 29.67 -27.18
N LEU A 198 -2.50 29.21 -26.69
CA LEU A 198 -3.64 28.87 -27.53
C LEU A 198 -4.26 30.18 -28.06
N SER A 199 -3.64 30.75 -29.10
CA SER A 199 -4.27 31.82 -29.87
C SER A 199 -5.53 31.27 -30.52
N LYS A 200 -6.70 31.64 -29.97
CA LYS A 200 -8.01 31.30 -30.55
C LYS A 200 -8.12 32.00 -31.93
N LYS A 201 -8.01 31.24 -32.99
CA LYS A 201 -8.53 31.68 -34.28
C LYS A 201 -10.06 31.66 -34.21
N LYS A 202 -10.70 32.74 -34.58
CA LYS A 202 -12.13 33.06 -34.39
C LYS A 202 -13.15 32.04 -34.98
N ASN A 203 -12.67 31.02 -35.71
CA ASN A 203 -13.51 30.01 -36.40
C ASN A 203 -13.03 28.54 -36.17
N ASP A 204 -12.20 28.28 -35.17
CA ASP A 204 -11.76 26.92 -34.94
C ASP A 204 -12.80 26.15 -34.08
N LYS A 205 -13.10 24.94 -34.53
CA LYS A 205 -13.90 24.00 -33.73
C LYS A 205 -13.26 23.79 -32.35
N ILE A 206 -14.08 23.71 -31.31
CA ILE A 206 -13.61 23.41 -29.97
C ILE A 206 -12.98 22.03 -29.97
N LYS A 207 -11.69 21.94 -29.60
CA LYS A 207 -11.00 20.69 -29.40
C LYS A 207 -11.10 20.30 -27.92
N ILE A 208 -11.75 19.17 -27.64
CA ILE A 208 -11.90 18.64 -26.28
C ILE A 208 -10.85 17.54 -26.10
N GLY A 209 -9.95 17.72 -25.12
CA GLY A 209 -8.97 16.73 -24.71
C GLY A 209 -9.39 16.07 -23.40
N PHE A 210 -9.28 14.76 -23.32
CA PHE A 210 -9.48 14.01 -22.09
C PHE A 210 -8.10 13.59 -21.56
N LEU A 211 -7.77 13.98 -20.34
CA LEU A 211 -6.53 13.61 -19.66
C LEU A 211 -6.85 12.83 -18.40
N SER A 212 -6.47 11.55 -18.36
CA SER A 212 -6.58 10.71 -17.18
C SER A 212 -5.59 9.55 -17.25
N SER A 213 -4.97 9.20 -16.14
CA SER A 213 -4.15 7.99 -16.01
C SER A 213 -4.99 6.71 -16.20
N ASP A 214 -6.30 6.81 -16.06
CA ASP A 214 -7.24 5.69 -16.12
C ASP A 214 -7.74 5.42 -17.53
N ILE A 215 -7.30 6.22 -18.54
CA ILE A 215 -7.58 5.95 -19.95
C ILE A 215 -6.66 4.82 -20.44
N ASN A 216 -6.99 3.60 -20.08
CA ASN A 216 -6.33 2.39 -20.52
C ASN A 216 -7.37 1.32 -20.91
N LYS A 217 -6.93 0.25 -21.60
CA LYS A 217 -7.83 -0.74 -22.22
C LYS A 217 -8.76 -1.47 -21.23
N SER A 218 -8.41 -1.53 -19.97
CA SER A 218 -9.13 -2.32 -18.94
C SER A 218 -9.88 -1.46 -17.91
N HIS A 219 -9.81 -0.13 -18.01
CA HIS A 219 -10.46 0.74 -17.02
C HIS A 219 -11.88 1.16 -17.47
N SER A 220 -12.82 1.20 -16.53
CA SER A 220 -14.23 1.57 -16.78
C SER A 220 -14.38 2.94 -17.46
N ILE A 221 -13.56 3.93 -17.10
CA ILE A 221 -13.55 5.27 -17.72
C ILE A 221 -13.34 5.18 -19.24
N THR A 222 -12.48 4.27 -19.70
CA THR A 222 -12.24 4.07 -21.13
C THR A 222 -13.49 3.60 -21.87
N PHE A 223 -14.31 2.75 -21.27
CA PHE A 223 -15.58 2.31 -21.87
C PHE A 223 -16.56 3.47 -22.00
N PHE A 224 -16.72 4.29 -20.96
CA PHE A 224 -17.57 5.48 -21.01
C PHE A 224 -17.12 6.48 -22.07
N LEU A 225 -15.83 6.80 -22.11
CA LEU A 225 -15.29 7.73 -23.11
C LEU A 225 -15.45 7.22 -24.53
N LYS A 226 -15.22 5.92 -24.80
CA LYS A 226 -15.45 5.31 -26.11
C LYS A 226 -16.91 5.45 -26.54
N THR A 227 -17.84 5.21 -25.63
CA THR A 227 -19.28 5.35 -25.89
C THR A 227 -19.62 6.81 -26.23
N ILE A 228 -19.19 7.77 -25.41
CA ILE A 228 -19.40 9.20 -25.68
C ILE A 228 -18.84 9.59 -27.05
N CYS A 229 -17.59 9.21 -27.35
CA CYS A 229 -16.96 9.55 -28.61
C CYS A 229 -17.62 8.87 -29.83
N ALA A 230 -18.15 7.65 -29.66
CA ALA A 230 -18.82 6.93 -30.74
C ALA A 230 -20.20 7.52 -31.08
N TYR A 231 -20.95 7.97 -30.08
CA TYR A 231 -22.31 8.48 -30.26
C TYR A 231 -22.42 10.00 -30.29
N TYR A 232 -21.30 10.71 -30.17
CA TYR A 232 -21.30 12.17 -30.29
C TYR A 232 -21.72 12.58 -31.71
N ASN A 233 -22.78 13.37 -31.78
CA ASN A 233 -23.25 13.90 -33.06
C ASN A 233 -22.35 15.04 -33.54
N LYS A 234 -21.56 14.81 -34.59
CA LYS A 234 -20.62 15.78 -35.15
C LYS A 234 -21.27 16.87 -36.00
N LYS A 235 -22.60 16.84 -36.16
CA LYS A 235 -23.34 17.77 -37.03
C LYS A 235 -23.91 19.00 -36.27
N GLU A 236 -23.85 18.99 -34.95
CA GLU A 236 -24.11 20.13 -34.09
C GLU A 236 -22.80 20.70 -33.56
#